data_e8bbe8a3ce79ae55ee2e98eeb471c969
#
_entry.id   e8bbe8a3ce79ae55ee2e98eeb471c969
#
_cell.length_a   1.000
_cell.length_b   1.000
_cell.length_c   1.000
_cell.angle_alpha   90.00
_cell.angle_beta   90.00
_cell.angle_gamma   90.00
#
_symmetry.space_group_name_H-M   'P 1'
#
loop_
_entity.id
_entity.type
_entity.pdbx_description
1 polymer ?
#
loop_
_entity_poly.entity_id
_entity_poly.type
_entity_poly.pdbx_seq_one_letter_code
_entity_poly.pdbx_strand_id
1 'polypeptide(L)'
;MSVPHLRVLVDVPAAFAPRAEWVLQTLLAPLGRAPFVTRDPAEAADAVLAYAREPVAGVPTIPCDAGAMALIAAERPLPAGAFSATGSGDGAAVAAWPVDAGAGFAVAFDLIASAFVLLACWDELTSSDRDRYGRLPYSASVFAANPALRLEDPAVDRYVDLLRGVLEARTGELGLEPFAAPGAVWGARGRFAIALTHDLDNLWRWTARGLAAAGYRTARAARHLQGRAVVRELGDTADWLVRHLPRRTDPSWTFPQILEGEDVRGVSSTFYVIARHTHKRDGNQPASYRKRAPEVLSLLGRHDREIGLHGNDADRLGVDPLLDDRTLLAHEARAEIHGIRYHYLRCLYHETLPLLEQARFSYDTSLAFAEREGYRCGCSFPFRPYSLAEERPLELIELPLAVMDGTLQQSHYRGLEAAEAERVAAAVLGRTLHSGGAASLLWHNNRFDRRMSRGYDKVYWNLVDQALAHGGWLTSAGEIVRHWRRTFGMPEPSSMQAAGAFACDCRVDATRSAREQAP
;
A
#
# COMPACT_ATOMS: atom_id res chain seq x y z
N MET A 1 -23.32 -12.07 -2.25
CA MET A 1 -23.55 -12.72 -3.56
C MET A 1 -22.22 -13.34 -3.95
N SER A 2 -22.20 -14.59 -4.44
CA SER A 2 -20.97 -15.22 -4.90
C SER A 2 -20.50 -14.53 -6.19
N VAL A 3 -19.19 -14.25 -6.30
CA VAL A 3 -18.60 -13.71 -7.52
C VAL A 3 -18.73 -14.75 -8.63
N PRO A 4 -19.24 -14.40 -9.83
CA PRO A 4 -19.34 -15.32 -10.94
C PRO A 4 -17.97 -15.84 -11.39
N HIS A 5 -17.90 -17.13 -11.70
CA HIS A 5 -16.67 -17.77 -12.14
C HIS A 5 -16.59 -17.83 -13.66
N LEU A 6 -15.37 -17.64 -14.18
CA LEU A 6 -15.05 -17.83 -15.60
C LEU A 6 -14.12 -19.04 -15.74
N ARG A 7 -14.47 -19.97 -16.63
CA ARG A 7 -13.59 -21.11 -16.93
C ARG A 7 -12.39 -20.63 -17.73
N VAL A 8 -11.19 -20.92 -17.23
CA VAL A 8 -9.91 -20.54 -17.86
C VAL A 8 -9.07 -21.81 -18.03
N LEU A 9 -8.65 -22.08 -19.25
CA LEU A 9 -7.69 -23.16 -19.52
C LEU A 9 -6.27 -22.67 -19.25
N VAL A 10 -5.53 -23.37 -18.39
CA VAL A 10 -4.12 -23.07 -18.07
C VAL A 10 -3.27 -24.28 -18.49
N ASP A 11 -2.68 -24.19 -19.68
CA ASP A 11 -1.79 -25.20 -20.24
C ASP A 11 -0.34 -24.72 -20.18
N VAL A 12 0.24 -24.81 -18.99
CA VAL A 12 1.61 -24.40 -18.68
C VAL A 12 2.30 -25.45 -17.82
N PRO A 13 3.65 -25.38 -17.65
CA PRO A 13 4.35 -26.28 -16.73
C PRO A 13 3.72 -26.29 -15.33
N ALA A 14 3.56 -27.48 -14.74
CA ALA A 14 2.88 -27.66 -13.46
C ALA A 14 3.42 -26.77 -12.34
N ALA A 15 4.72 -26.50 -12.33
CA ALA A 15 5.36 -25.62 -11.36
C ALA A 15 4.94 -24.14 -11.48
N PHE A 16 4.50 -23.69 -12.65
CA PHE A 16 4.05 -22.30 -12.85
C PHE A 16 2.53 -22.16 -12.73
N ALA A 17 1.78 -23.23 -12.80
CA ALA A 17 0.32 -23.15 -12.83
C ALA A 17 -0.31 -22.47 -11.58
N PRO A 18 0.15 -22.68 -10.34
CA PRO A 18 -0.36 -21.93 -9.18
C PRO A 18 -0.11 -20.41 -9.28
N ARG A 19 1.04 -20.01 -9.83
CA ARG A 19 1.41 -18.61 -10.06
C ARG A 19 0.52 -17.96 -11.12
N ALA A 20 0.26 -18.68 -12.22
CA ALA A 20 -0.67 -18.22 -13.27
C ALA A 20 -2.11 -18.09 -12.74
N GLU A 21 -2.57 -19.04 -11.94
CA GLU A 21 -3.88 -18.97 -11.29
C GLU A 21 -4.01 -17.76 -10.37
N TRP A 22 -3.02 -17.49 -9.54
CA TRP A 22 -2.98 -16.31 -8.70
C TRP A 22 -3.03 -14.99 -9.49
N VAL A 23 -2.27 -14.89 -10.58
CA VAL A 23 -2.32 -13.74 -11.48
C VAL A 23 -3.71 -13.57 -12.07
N LEU A 24 -4.30 -14.65 -12.59
CA LEU A 24 -5.66 -14.64 -13.13
C LEU A 24 -6.69 -14.21 -12.08
N GLN A 25 -6.58 -14.69 -10.84
CA GLN A 25 -7.44 -14.23 -9.74
C GLN A 25 -7.31 -12.72 -9.53
N THR A 26 -6.09 -12.21 -9.54
CA THR A 26 -5.81 -10.78 -9.35
C THR A 26 -6.35 -9.93 -10.50
N LEU A 27 -6.17 -10.37 -11.75
CA LEU A 27 -6.60 -9.63 -12.94
C LEU A 27 -8.12 -9.68 -13.17
N LEU A 28 -8.79 -10.75 -12.78
CA LEU A 28 -10.24 -10.91 -12.98
C LEU A 28 -11.07 -10.26 -11.84
N ALA A 29 -10.48 -10.08 -10.67
CA ALA A 29 -11.17 -9.46 -9.54
C ALA A 29 -11.73 -8.06 -9.85
N PRO A 30 -10.98 -7.11 -10.48
CA PRO A 30 -11.51 -5.81 -10.87
C PRO A 30 -12.66 -5.90 -11.88
N LEU A 31 -12.74 -6.99 -12.64
CA LEU A 31 -13.84 -7.28 -13.58
C LEU A 31 -15.08 -7.88 -12.89
N GLY A 32 -15.03 -8.06 -11.56
CA GLY A 32 -16.09 -8.71 -10.78
C GLY A 32 -16.20 -10.20 -11.07
N ARG A 33 -15.09 -10.86 -11.38
CA ARG A 33 -15.02 -12.29 -11.74
C ARG A 33 -13.95 -13.02 -10.95
N ALA A 34 -14.10 -14.34 -10.84
CA ALA A 34 -13.07 -15.24 -10.34
C ALA A 34 -12.77 -16.33 -11.39
N PRO A 35 -11.52 -16.79 -11.54
CA PRO A 35 -11.22 -17.88 -12.44
C PRO A 35 -11.69 -19.22 -11.85
N PHE A 36 -12.19 -20.08 -12.71
CA PHE A 36 -12.28 -21.53 -12.50
C PHE A 36 -11.27 -22.16 -13.43
N VAL A 37 -10.11 -22.50 -12.89
CA VAL A 37 -9.00 -23.00 -13.70
C VAL A 37 -9.19 -24.47 -14.03
N THR A 38 -9.09 -24.82 -15.32
CA THR A 38 -8.97 -26.18 -15.79
C THR A 38 -7.61 -26.41 -16.47
N ARG A 39 -7.11 -27.63 -16.42
CA ARG A 39 -5.89 -28.06 -17.11
C ARG A 39 -6.20 -29.17 -18.12
N ASP A 40 -7.46 -29.54 -18.25
CA ASP A 40 -7.91 -30.54 -19.21
C ASP A 40 -8.24 -29.87 -20.55
N PRO A 41 -7.48 -30.14 -21.63
CA PRO A 41 -7.79 -29.61 -22.96
C PRO A 41 -9.18 -30.04 -23.49
N ALA A 42 -9.75 -31.14 -23.00
CA ALA A 42 -11.10 -31.57 -23.37
C ALA A 42 -12.17 -30.57 -22.89
N GLU A 43 -11.90 -29.81 -21.86
CA GLU A 43 -12.80 -28.76 -21.35
C GLU A 43 -12.58 -27.37 -22.00
N ALA A 44 -11.70 -27.27 -22.98
CA ALA A 44 -11.37 -26.02 -23.66
C ALA A 44 -12.57 -25.36 -24.34
N ALA A 45 -13.53 -26.14 -24.86
CA ALA A 45 -14.70 -25.62 -25.58
C ALA A 45 -15.52 -24.63 -24.75
N ASP A 46 -15.61 -24.83 -23.44
CA ASP A 46 -16.34 -23.97 -22.50
C ASP A 46 -15.46 -22.89 -21.85
N ALA A 47 -14.16 -22.83 -22.19
CA ALA A 47 -13.26 -21.82 -21.66
C ALA A 47 -13.51 -20.45 -22.30
N VAL A 48 -13.45 -19.42 -21.50
CA VAL A 48 -13.52 -18.02 -21.95
C VAL A 48 -12.15 -17.46 -22.32
N LEU A 49 -11.09 -18.09 -21.79
CA LEU A 49 -9.69 -17.70 -21.98
C LEU A 49 -8.82 -18.95 -21.90
N ALA A 50 -7.75 -18.97 -22.68
CA ALA A 50 -6.65 -19.91 -22.51
C ALA A 50 -5.33 -19.16 -22.24
N TYR A 51 -4.48 -19.72 -21.39
CA TYR A 51 -3.09 -19.34 -21.22
C TYR A 51 -2.23 -20.56 -21.59
N ALA A 52 -1.61 -20.51 -22.75
CA ALA A 52 -0.99 -21.70 -23.35
C ALA A 52 0.16 -21.33 -24.29
N ARG A 53 1.01 -22.34 -24.61
CA ARG A 53 2.12 -22.16 -25.58
C ARG A 53 1.64 -22.13 -27.03
N GLU A 54 0.52 -22.82 -27.32
CA GLU A 54 -0.07 -22.88 -28.63
C GLU A 54 -1.49 -22.31 -28.60
N PRO A 55 -1.95 -21.67 -29.69
CA PRO A 55 -3.32 -21.17 -29.77
C PRO A 55 -4.34 -22.28 -29.61
N VAL A 56 -5.36 -22.06 -28.78
CA VAL A 56 -6.48 -23.01 -28.60
C VAL A 56 -7.61 -22.63 -29.53
N ALA A 57 -8.05 -23.60 -30.37
CA ALA A 57 -9.08 -23.36 -31.38
C ALA A 57 -10.38 -22.83 -30.75
N GLY A 58 -10.85 -21.66 -31.24
CA GLY A 58 -12.10 -21.05 -30.80
C GLY A 58 -12.05 -20.40 -29.42
N VAL A 59 -10.88 -20.31 -28.75
CA VAL A 59 -10.71 -19.69 -27.44
C VAL A 59 -9.65 -18.60 -27.53
N PRO A 60 -9.93 -17.37 -27.08
CA PRO A 60 -8.92 -16.32 -26.95
C PRO A 60 -7.74 -16.83 -26.11
N THR A 61 -6.54 -16.87 -26.69
CA THR A 61 -5.37 -17.44 -26.05
C THR A 61 -4.32 -16.38 -25.79
N ILE A 62 -3.89 -16.26 -24.54
CA ILE A 62 -2.70 -15.49 -24.12
C ILE A 62 -1.48 -16.40 -24.30
N PRO A 63 -0.42 -15.96 -25.00
CA PRO A 63 0.79 -16.78 -25.16
C PRO A 63 1.55 -16.94 -23.84
N CYS A 64 2.02 -18.16 -23.59
CA CYS A 64 2.93 -18.47 -22.48
C CYS A 64 4.36 -18.54 -23.02
N ASP A 65 5.21 -17.59 -22.64
CA ASP A 65 6.60 -17.53 -23.09
C ASP A 65 7.51 -18.50 -22.33
N ALA A 66 8.16 -19.42 -23.07
CA ALA A 66 9.04 -20.40 -22.48
C ALA A 66 10.29 -19.78 -21.84
N GLY A 67 10.78 -18.65 -22.36
CA GLY A 67 11.92 -17.92 -21.83
C GLY A 67 11.59 -17.24 -20.50
N ALA A 68 10.43 -16.58 -20.42
CA ALA A 68 9.91 -16.01 -19.17
C ALA A 68 9.74 -17.10 -18.10
N MET A 69 9.13 -18.24 -18.46
CA MET A 69 8.95 -19.36 -17.53
C MET A 69 10.28 -19.92 -17.02
N ALA A 70 11.27 -20.10 -17.90
CA ALA A 70 12.59 -20.58 -17.53
C ALA A 70 13.34 -19.59 -16.59
N LEU A 71 13.19 -18.30 -16.85
CA LEU A 71 13.79 -17.24 -16.03
C LEU A 71 13.15 -17.23 -14.62
N ILE A 72 11.83 -17.27 -14.55
CA ILE A 72 11.07 -17.29 -13.30
C ILE A 72 11.36 -18.58 -12.51
N ALA A 73 11.40 -19.74 -13.18
CA ALA A 73 11.71 -20.99 -12.51
C ALA A 73 13.15 -21.05 -11.96
N ALA A 74 14.10 -20.32 -12.57
CA ALA A 74 15.48 -20.26 -12.14
C ALA A 74 15.78 -19.07 -11.20
N GLU A 75 14.77 -18.31 -10.80
CA GLU A 75 14.87 -17.11 -9.95
C GLU A 75 15.94 -16.13 -10.44
N ARG A 76 16.02 -15.91 -11.76
CA ARG A 76 17.00 -15.03 -12.36
C ARG A 76 16.53 -13.60 -12.45
N PRO A 77 17.47 -12.61 -12.40
CA PRO A 77 17.15 -11.22 -12.68
C PRO A 77 16.56 -11.06 -14.09
N LEU A 78 15.64 -10.10 -14.21
CA LEU A 78 15.10 -9.72 -15.51
C LEU A 78 16.20 -9.09 -16.36
N PRO A 79 16.31 -9.42 -17.64
CA PRO A 79 17.19 -8.70 -18.55
C PRO A 79 16.74 -7.24 -18.68
N ALA A 80 17.71 -6.34 -18.89
CA ALA A 80 17.39 -4.95 -19.17
C ALA A 80 16.54 -4.87 -20.46
N GLY A 81 15.47 -4.08 -20.43
CA GLY A 81 14.53 -3.99 -21.56
C GLY A 81 13.63 -5.20 -21.73
N ALA A 82 13.47 -6.05 -20.70
CA ALA A 82 12.54 -7.18 -20.72
C ALA A 82 11.10 -6.76 -21.05
N PHE A 83 10.72 -5.55 -20.68
CA PHE A 83 9.44 -4.97 -21.03
C PHE A 83 9.60 -4.00 -22.20
N SER A 84 8.81 -4.20 -23.23
CA SER A 84 8.73 -3.27 -24.37
C SER A 84 7.31 -2.69 -24.48
N ALA A 85 7.20 -1.53 -25.13
CA ALA A 85 5.92 -0.96 -25.50
C ALA A 85 5.34 -1.79 -26.68
N THR A 86 4.28 -2.51 -26.41
CA THR A 86 3.55 -3.31 -27.43
C THR A 86 2.21 -2.63 -27.72
N GLY A 87 1.79 -2.62 -28.99
CA GLY A 87 0.47 -2.08 -29.37
C GLY A 87 -0.65 -2.94 -28.85
N SER A 88 -1.64 -2.34 -28.18
CA SER A 88 -2.95 -2.94 -28.01
C SER A 88 -3.81 -2.65 -29.25
N GLY A 89 -4.82 -3.48 -29.50
CA GLY A 89 -5.67 -3.35 -30.69
C GLY A 89 -6.43 -1.99 -30.80
N ASP A 90 -6.49 -1.22 -29.73
CA ASP A 90 -7.05 0.12 -29.62
C ASP A 90 -6.04 1.27 -29.83
N GLY A 91 -4.78 0.93 -30.15
CA GLY A 91 -3.70 1.88 -30.41
C GLY A 91 -2.95 2.40 -29.19
N ALA A 92 -3.32 2.01 -27.96
CA ALA A 92 -2.57 2.34 -26.75
C ALA A 92 -1.38 1.38 -26.57
N ALA A 93 -0.17 1.90 -26.35
CA ALA A 93 0.99 1.06 -26.04
C ALA A 93 0.94 0.57 -24.60
N VAL A 94 1.19 -0.72 -24.40
CA VAL A 94 1.27 -1.36 -23.08
C VAL A 94 2.67 -1.93 -22.89
N ALA A 95 3.27 -1.68 -21.72
CA ALA A 95 4.55 -2.26 -21.36
C ALA A 95 4.36 -3.71 -20.94
N ALA A 96 4.88 -4.67 -21.69
CA ALA A 96 4.75 -6.08 -21.41
C ALA A 96 5.95 -6.87 -21.94
N TRP A 97 6.07 -8.13 -21.50
CA TRP A 97 7.07 -9.08 -22.01
C TRP A 97 6.68 -9.53 -23.42
N PRO A 98 7.43 -9.11 -24.44
CA PRO A 98 7.09 -9.42 -25.82
C PRO A 98 7.27 -10.92 -26.11
N VAL A 99 6.38 -11.48 -26.92
CA VAL A 99 6.48 -12.84 -27.42
C VAL A 99 6.46 -12.79 -28.94
N ASP A 100 7.31 -13.58 -29.58
CA ASP A 100 7.19 -13.81 -31.01
C ASP A 100 6.03 -14.79 -31.25
N ALA A 101 4.82 -14.27 -31.05
CA ALA A 101 3.59 -15.03 -31.14
C ALA A 101 3.17 -15.14 -32.61
N GLY A 102 3.09 -16.35 -33.11
CA GLY A 102 2.47 -16.66 -34.41
C GLY A 102 1.00 -16.21 -34.47
N ALA A 103 0.37 -16.35 -35.61
CA ALA A 103 -1.05 -16.09 -35.77
C ALA A 103 -1.90 -16.95 -34.84
N GLY A 104 -3.00 -16.41 -34.31
CA GLY A 104 -3.99 -17.13 -33.50
C GLY A 104 -3.98 -16.80 -31.99
N PHE A 105 -3.01 -16.01 -31.49
CA PHE A 105 -3.06 -15.49 -30.14
C PHE A 105 -3.87 -14.18 -30.05
N ALA A 106 -4.50 -13.95 -28.90
CA ALA A 106 -5.27 -12.74 -28.63
C ALA A 106 -4.40 -11.49 -28.44
N VAL A 107 -3.17 -11.66 -27.97
CA VAL A 107 -2.16 -10.62 -27.78
C VAL A 107 -0.78 -11.14 -28.15
N ALA A 108 0.18 -10.23 -28.46
CA ALA A 108 1.54 -10.59 -28.87
C ALA A 108 2.56 -10.50 -27.70
N PHE A 109 2.13 -10.80 -26.48
CA PHE A 109 2.98 -10.74 -25.30
C PHE A 109 2.44 -11.62 -24.17
N ASP A 110 3.34 -12.08 -23.30
CA ASP A 110 2.98 -12.87 -22.11
C ASP A 110 2.48 -11.94 -21.00
N LEU A 111 1.18 -11.70 -21.02
CA LEU A 111 0.50 -10.84 -20.04
C LEU A 111 0.58 -11.42 -18.62
N ILE A 112 0.49 -12.74 -18.47
CA ILE A 112 0.45 -13.42 -17.16
C ILE A 112 1.83 -13.38 -16.51
N ALA A 113 2.91 -13.70 -17.25
CA ALA A 113 4.27 -13.57 -16.72
C ALA A 113 4.64 -12.11 -16.42
N SER A 114 4.20 -11.17 -17.28
CA SER A 114 4.41 -9.74 -17.06
C SER A 114 3.75 -9.26 -15.75
N ALA A 115 2.51 -9.62 -15.52
CA ALA A 115 1.78 -9.30 -14.30
C ALA A 115 2.41 -9.98 -13.07
N PHE A 116 2.81 -11.27 -13.19
CA PHE A 116 3.47 -12.00 -12.12
C PHE A 116 4.73 -11.27 -11.61
N VAL A 117 5.59 -10.90 -12.52
CA VAL A 117 6.86 -10.22 -12.21
C VAL A 117 6.66 -8.91 -11.47
N LEU A 118 5.65 -8.12 -11.86
CA LEU A 118 5.34 -6.83 -11.23
C LEU A 118 4.67 -7.04 -9.86
N LEU A 119 3.63 -7.86 -9.79
CA LEU A 119 2.86 -8.13 -8.58
C LEU A 119 3.68 -8.83 -7.49
N ALA A 120 4.63 -9.70 -7.87
CA ALA A 120 5.51 -10.41 -6.96
C ALA A 120 6.78 -9.61 -6.58
N CYS A 121 6.93 -8.35 -7.00
CA CYS A 121 8.16 -7.57 -6.77
C CYS A 121 9.42 -8.37 -7.11
N TRP A 122 9.46 -8.95 -8.31
CA TRP A 122 10.52 -9.86 -8.76
C TRP A 122 11.92 -9.24 -8.73
N ASP A 123 12.02 -7.95 -8.98
CA ASP A 123 13.24 -7.17 -8.88
C ASP A 123 13.82 -7.16 -7.45
N GLU A 124 12.97 -7.14 -6.44
CA GLU A 124 13.41 -7.19 -5.05
C GLU A 124 13.97 -8.57 -4.66
N LEU A 125 13.38 -9.64 -5.17
CA LEU A 125 13.87 -11.00 -4.97
C LEU A 125 15.25 -11.21 -5.58
N THR A 126 15.45 -10.69 -6.79
CA THR A 126 16.62 -11.00 -7.62
C THR A 126 17.74 -9.98 -7.54
N SER A 127 17.52 -8.82 -6.89
CA SER A 127 18.55 -7.80 -6.65
C SER A 127 19.09 -7.86 -5.23
N SER A 128 20.40 -7.69 -5.08
CA SER A 128 21.07 -7.49 -3.78
C SER A 128 21.13 -6.03 -3.36
N ASP A 129 20.74 -5.10 -4.22
CA ASP A 129 20.83 -3.67 -3.96
C ASP A 129 19.88 -3.27 -2.83
N ARG A 130 20.43 -2.59 -1.82
CA ARG A 130 19.66 -2.05 -0.70
C ARG A 130 20.13 -0.64 -0.36
N ASP A 131 19.17 0.23 -0.06
CA ASP A 131 19.47 1.57 0.43
C ASP A 131 19.88 1.53 1.92
N ARG A 132 20.16 2.71 2.49
CA ARG A 132 20.54 2.84 3.91
C ARG A 132 19.47 2.34 4.91
N TYR A 133 18.25 2.13 4.45
CA TYR A 133 17.14 1.60 5.25
C TYR A 133 16.87 0.12 4.99
N GLY A 134 17.63 -0.51 4.08
CA GLY A 134 17.48 -1.91 3.70
C GLY A 134 16.37 -2.17 2.70
N ARG A 135 15.89 -1.15 1.97
CA ARG A 135 14.86 -1.25 0.92
C ARG A 135 15.50 -1.38 -0.45
N LEU A 136 14.80 -1.99 -1.41
CA LEU A 136 15.18 -1.88 -2.81
C LEU A 136 15.06 -0.40 -3.25
N PRO A 137 16.13 0.25 -3.73
CA PRO A 137 16.04 1.61 -4.25
C PRO A 137 15.36 1.60 -5.63
N TYR A 138 14.66 2.70 -5.98
CA TYR A 138 14.03 2.84 -7.30
C TYR A 138 15.01 2.59 -8.45
N SER A 139 16.26 3.02 -8.33
CA SER A 139 17.29 2.83 -9.36
C SER A 139 17.63 1.38 -9.69
N ALA A 140 17.33 0.45 -8.78
CA ALA A 140 17.54 -0.99 -8.97
C ALA A 140 16.24 -1.72 -9.34
N SER A 141 15.14 -1.00 -9.54
CA SER A 141 13.84 -1.58 -9.83
C SER A 141 13.65 -1.94 -11.31
N VAL A 142 12.70 -2.83 -11.57
CA VAL A 142 12.23 -3.15 -12.92
C VAL A 142 11.78 -1.90 -13.68
N PHE A 143 11.20 -0.92 -13.00
CA PHE A 143 10.76 0.35 -13.60
C PHE A 143 11.93 1.20 -14.09
N ALA A 144 13.01 1.29 -13.33
CA ALA A 144 14.20 2.03 -13.76
C ALA A 144 14.94 1.35 -14.92
N ALA A 145 14.92 0.01 -14.94
CA ALA A 145 15.55 -0.80 -15.99
C ALA A 145 14.75 -0.88 -17.29
N ASN A 146 13.46 -0.52 -17.26
CA ASN A 146 12.55 -0.66 -18.40
C ASN A 146 11.77 0.66 -18.63
N PRO A 147 12.22 1.54 -19.54
CA PRO A 147 11.59 2.85 -19.77
C PRO A 147 10.13 2.78 -20.25
N ALA A 148 9.68 1.65 -20.76
CA ALA A 148 8.28 1.43 -21.13
C ALA A 148 7.36 1.33 -19.91
N LEU A 149 7.88 0.91 -18.73
CA LEU A 149 7.15 0.85 -17.48
C LEU A 149 7.17 2.21 -16.77
N ARG A 150 6.04 2.64 -16.29
CA ARG A 150 5.88 3.90 -15.55
C ARG A 150 5.16 3.65 -14.24
N LEU A 151 5.72 4.14 -13.13
CA LEU A 151 5.10 3.99 -11.81
C LEU A 151 3.74 4.66 -11.71
N GLU A 152 3.59 5.80 -12.37
CA GLU A 152 2.33 6.57 -12.38
C GLU A 152 1.27 6.01 -13.34
N ASP A 153 1.63 5.02 -14.19
CA ASP A 153 0.71 4.35 -15.11
C ASP A 153 0.77 2.83 -14.87
N PRO A 154 -0.03 2.30 -13.94
CA PRO A 154 0.09 0.92 -13.48
C PRO A 154 -0.18 -0.08 -14.61
N ALA A 155 0.86 -0.82 -15.02
CA ALA A 155 0.79 -1.74 -16.15
C ALA A 155 -0.20 -2.89 -15.93
N VAL A 156 -0.35 -3.36 -14.70
CA VAL A 156 -1.30 -4.42 -14.34
C VAL A 156 -2.75 -3.96 -14.56
N ASP A 157 -3.06 -2.70 -14.28
CA ASP A 157 -4.39 -2.14 -14.59
C ASP A 157 -4.66 -2.14 -16.09
N ARG A 158 -3.63 -1.84 -16.91
CA ARG A 158 -3.73 -1.93 -18.37
C ARG A 158 -3.96 -3.35 -18.85
N TYR A 159 -3.38 -4.35 -18.15
CA TYR A 159 -3.66 -5.75 -18.46
C TYR A 159 -5.10 -6.15 -18.14
N VAL A 160 -5.70 -5.57 -17.09
CA VAL A 160 -7.13 -5.75 -16.78
C VAL A 160 -8.01 -5.17 -17.90
N ASP A 161 -7.70 -3.97 -18.40
CA ASP A 161 -8.43 -3.35 -19.51
C ASP A 161 -8.33 -4.20 -20.79
N LEU A 162 -7.13 -4.68 -21.12
CA LEU A 162 -6.91 -5.57 -22.26
C LEU A 162 -7.68 -6.88 -22.14
N LEU A 163 -7.61 -7.52 -20.97
CA LEU A 163 -8.37 -8.75 -20.71
C LEU A 163 -9.87 -8.52 -20.86
N ARG A 164 -10.40 -7.40 -20.39
CA ARG A 164 -11.79 -7.03 -20.60
C ARG A 164 -12.13 -7.08 -22.09
N GLY A 165 -11.36 -6.36 -22.94
CA GLY A 165 -11.59 -6.33 -24.39
C GLY A 165 -11.48 -7.70 -25.05
N VAL A 166 -10.48 -8.51 -24.67
CA VAL A 166 -10.30 -9.88 -25.18
C VAL A 166 -11.46 -10.79 -24.81
N LEU A 167 -12.00 -10.65 -23.61
CA LEU A 167 -13.02 -11.54 -23.07
C LEU A 167 -14.46 -11.14 -23.44
N GLU A 168 -14.74 -9.86 -23.75
CA GLU A 168 -16.11 -9.38 -24.01
C GLU A 168 -16.80 -10.12 -25.15
N ALA A 169 -16.11 -10.32 -26.28
CA ALA A 169 -16.68 -11.05 -27.42
C ALA A 169 -17.01 -12.51 -27.02
N ARG A 170 -16.08 -13.20 -26.37
CA ARG A 170 -16.23 -14.60 -26.01
C ARG A 170 -17.30 -14.82 -24.93
N THR A 171 -17.39 -13.94 -23.95
CA THR A 171 -18.45 -14.01 -22.94
C THR A 171 -19.83 -13.80 -23.54
N GLY A 172 -19.94 -12.90 -24.54
CA GLY A 172 -21.17 -12.73 -25.33
C GLY A 172 -21.57 -13.98 -26.12
N GLU A 173 -20.62 -14.65 -26.79
CA GLU A 173 -20.87 -15.90 -27.50
C GLU A 173 -21.37 -17.00 -26.57
N LEU A 174 -20.86 -17.07 -25.36
CA LEU A 174 -21.25 -18.06 -24.34
C LEU A 174 -22.50 -17.66 -23.55
N GLY A 175 -23.13 -16.50 -23.85
CA GLY A 175 -24.32 -16.00 -23.16
C GLY A 175 -24.06 -15.64 -21.67
N LEU A 176 -22.83 -15.32 -21.32
CA LEU A 176 -22.47 -14.91 -19.96
C LEU A 176 -22.80 -13.44 -19.72
N GLU A 177 -23.06 -13.10 -18.45
CA GLU A 177 -23.32 -11.72 -18.06
C GLU A 177 -22.15 -10.77 -18.42
N PRO A 178 -22.41 -9.55 -18.87
CA PRO A 178 -21.39 -8.55 -19.16
C PRO A 178 -20.48 -8.26 -17.95
N PHE A 179 -19.27 -7.79 -18.23
CA PHE A 179 -18.38 -7.33 -17.16
C PHE A 179 -18.92 -6.05 -16.51
N ALA A 180 -18.72 -5.97 -15.21
CA ALA A 180 -19.03 -4.77 -14.47
C ALA A 180 -18.18 -3.58 -14.96
N ALA A 181 -18.74 -2.36 -14.97
CA ALA A 181 -17.98 -1.14 -15.29
C ALA A 181 -16.81 -0.95 -14.31
N PRO A 182 -15.72 -0.25 -14.72
CA PRO A 182 -14.64 0.09 -13.81
C PRO A 182 -15.16 0.72 -12.51
N GLY A 183 -14.69 0.22 -11.37
CA GLY A 183 -15.12 0.70 -10.05
C GLY A 183 -16.45 0.14 -9.53
N ALA A 184 -17.19 -0.65 -10.31
CA ALA A 184 -18.44 -1.26 -9.85
C ALA A 184 -18.26 -2.17 -8.61
N VAL A 185 -17.05 -2.66 -8.36
CA VAL A 185 -16.71 -3.43 -7.17
C VAL A 185 -16.95 -2.64 -5.86
N TRP A 186 -16.95 -1.32 -5.91
CA TRP A 186 -17.21 -0.44 -4.76
C TRP A 186 -18.70 -0.22 -4.50
N GLY A 187 -19.58 -0.59 -5.46
CA GLY A 187 -21.04 -0.45 -5.36
C GLY A 187 -21.46 1.01 -5.19
N ALA A 188 -22.40 1.24 -4.28
CA ALA A 188 -22.90 2.59 -4.00
C ALA A 188 -21.92 3.50 -3.24
N ARG A 189 -20.75 3.01 -2.83
CA ARG A 189 -19.76 3.80 -2.09
C ARG A 189 -19.03 4.81 -2.96
N GLY A 190 -18.70 4.44 -4.19
CA GLY A 190 -18.00 5.32 -5.12
C GLY A 190 -17.55 4.62 -6.39
N ARG A 191 -16.91 5.38 -7.27
CA ARG A 191 -16.36 4.89 -8.54
C ARG A 191 -14.93 4.33 -8.40
N PHE A 192 -14.24 4.71 -7.35
CA PHE A 192 -12.90 4.29 -6.95
C PHE A 192 -12.74 4.55 -5.45
N ALA A 193 -11.70 4.03 -4.82
CA ALA A 193 -11.48 4.24 -3.41
C ALA A 193 -10.11 4.89 -3.13
N ILE A 194 -10.02 5.75 -2.11
CA ILE A 194 -8.76 6.26 -1.59
C ILE A 194 -8.72 6.09 -0.08
N ALA A 195 -7.73 5.34 0.39
CA ALA A 195 -7.40 5.27 1.80
C ALA A 195 -6.67 6.54 2.21
N LEU A 196 -7.29 7.35 3.05
CA LEU A 196 -6.63 8.47 3.69
C LEU A 196 -5.82 7.94 4.88
N THR A 197 -4.52 8.25 4.93
CA THR A 197 -3.63 7.66 5.94
C THR A 197 -2.62 8.67 6.47
N HIS A 198 -2.30 8.53 7.77
CA HIS A 198 -1.40 9.43 8.48
C HIS A 198 -0.39 8.64 9.30
N ASP A 199 0.90 8.78 8.99
CA ASP A 199 1.97 8.19 9.79
C ASP A 199 2.37 9.15 10.91
N LEU A 200 2.38 8.64 12.14
CA LEU A 200 2.66 9.42 13.33
C LEU A 200 4.10 9.21 13.81
N ASP A 201 5.06 9.67 13.01
CA ASP A 201 6.49 9.58 13.36
C ASP A 201 6.85 10.44 14.55
N ASN A 202 6.25 11.64 14.65
CA ASN A 202 6.54 12.63 15.65
C ASN A 202 5.27 13.33 16.12
N LEU A 203 4.98 13.22 17.42
CA LEU A 203 3.81 13.85 18.02
C LEU A 203 4.10 15.26 18.55
N TRP A 204 5.38 15.59 18.74
CA TRP A 204 5.79 16.88 19.30
C TRP A 204 7.19 17.27 18.82
N ARG A 205 7.31 18.42 18.14
CA ARG A 205 8.56 18.91 17.57
C ARG A 205 9.45 19.60 18.60
N TRP A 206 8.87 20.48 19.42
CA TRP A 206 9.59 21.41 20.28
C TRP A 206 9.85 20.82 21.67
N THR A 207 10.88 20.00 21.73
CA THR A 207 11.48 19.49 22.95
C THR A 207 12.89 20.10 23.09
N ALA A 208 13.55 19.92 24.22
CA ALA A 208 14.95 20.34 24.38
C ALA A 208 15.85 19.75 23.27
N ARG A 209 15.61 18.48 22.92
CA ARG A 209 16.31 17.80 21.81
C ARG A 209 15.93 18.37 20.44
N GLY A 210 14.67 18.73 20.24
CA GLY A 210 14.17 19.37 19.02
C GLY A 210 14.79 20.75 18.80
N LEU A 211 14.92 21.53 19.86
CA LEU A 211 15.62 22.83 19.85
C LEU A 211 17.10 22.67 19.53
N ALA A 212 17.79 21.72 20.17
CA ALA A 212 19.19 21.43 19.87
C ALA A 212 19.38 20.98 18.41
N ALA A 213 18.48 20.16 17.88
CA ALA A 213 18.48 19.74 16.48
C ALA A 213 18.23 20.91 15.52
N ALA A 214 17.34 21.85 15.85
CA ALA A 214 17.12 23.06 15.06
C ALA A 214 18.39 23.94 15.02
N GLY A 215 19.03 24.15 16.17
CA GLY A 215 20.31 24.85 16.24
C GLY A 215 21.41 24.20 15.41
N TYR A 216 21.53 22.86 15.48
CA TYR A 216 22.48 22.12 14.66
C TYR A 216 22.20 22.25 13.15
N ARG A 217 20.93 22.16 12.72
CA ARG A 217 20.56 22.34 11.31
C ARG A 217 20.88 23.75 10.83
N THR A 218 20.59 24.77 11.65
CA THR A 218 20.92 26.17 11.36
C THR A 218 22.43 26.36 11.19
N ALA A 219 23.23 25.85 12.13
CA ALA A 219 24.68 25.95 12.08
C ALA A 219 25.26 25.21 10.86
N ARG A 220 24.75 24.02 10.56
CA ARG A 220 25.13 23.26 9.36
C ARG A 220 24.79 24.00 8.07
N ALA A 221 23.59 24.55 7.96
CA ALA A 221 23.17 25.31 6.78
C ALA A 221 24.03 26.58 6.58
N ALA A 222 24.36 27.28 7.68
CA ALA A 222 25.26 28.42 7.66
C ALA A 222 26.67 28.03 7.18
N ARG A 223 27.21 26.92 7.71
CA ARG A 223 28.53 26.39 7.30
C ARG A 223 28.59 26.05 5.82
N HIS A 224 27.51 25.60 5.22
CA HIS A 224 27.41 25.26 3.80
C HIS A 224 26.87 26.41 2.93
N LEU A 225 26.84 27.63 3.45
CA LEU A 225 26.36 28.85 2.77
C LEU A 225 24.93 28.73 2.19
N GLN A 226 24.09 27.91 2.82
CA GLN A 226 22.70 27.68 2.42
C GLN A 226 21.78 28.74 3.04
N GLY A 227 21.87 29.99 2.61
CA GLY A 227 21.16 31.12 3.21
C GLY A 227 19.65 30.92 3.36
N ARG A 228 18.98 30.32 2.35
CA ARG A 228 17.54 29.99 2.40
C ARG A 228 17.22 29.00 3.52
N ALA A 229 18.08 28.02 3.77
CA ALA A 229 17.89 27.03 4.83
C ALA A 229 18.09 27.68 6.21
N VAL A 230 19.06 28.58 6.37
CA VAL A 230 19.27 29.35 7.60
C VAL A 230 18.04 30.21 7.93
N VAL A 231 17.58 31.01 6.97
CA VAL A 231 16.39 31.85 7.14
C VAL A 231 15.16 31.02 7.52
N ARG A 232 15.04 29.84 6.95
CA ARG A 232 13.96 28.90 7.25
C ARG A 232 13.98 28.42 8.70
N GLU A 233 15.12 27.87 9.16
CA GLU A 233 15.24 27.32 10.53
C GLU A 233 15.05 28.42 11.58
N LEU A 234 15.57 29.62 11.33
CA LEU A 234 15.34 30.77 12.19
C LEU A 234 13.87 31.20 12.20
N GLY A 235 13.23 31.22 11.02
CA GLY A 235 11.81 31.52 10.90
C GLY A 235 10.92 30.51 11.64
N ASP A 236 11.21 29.21 11.52
CA ASP A 236 10.51 28.15 12.25
C ASP A 236 10.66 28.31 13.78
N THR A 237 11.87 28.65 14.23
CA THR A 237 12.14 28.91 15.66
C THR A 237 11.41 30.14 16.17
N ALA A 238 11.42 31.22 15.39
CA ALA A 238 10.69 32.46 15.74
C ALA A 238 9.17 32.20 15.79
N ASP A 239 8.63 31.41 14.87
CA ASP A 239 7.23 31.03 14.86
C ASP A 239 6.83 30.22 16.10
N TRP A 240 7.68 29.28 16.50
CA TRP A 240 7.47 28.55 17.76
C TRP A 240 7.43 29.49 18.96
N LEU A 241 8.40 30.42 19.08
CA LEU A 241 8.48 31.38 20.19
C LEU A 241 7.25 32.28 20.28
N VAL A 242 6.74 32.74 19.13
CA VAL A 242 5.63 33.71 19.08
C VAL A 242 4.26 33.02 19.15
N ARG A 243 4.06 31.91 18.47
CA ARG A 243 2.74 31.30 18.34
C ARG A 243 2.50 30.10 19.23
N HIS A 244 3.49 29.23 19.34
CA HIS A 244 3.32 27.95 20.00
C HIS A 244 3.68 27.96 21.47
N LEU A 245 4.80 28.59 21.85
CA LEU A 245 5.25 28.61 23.23
C LEU A 245 4.25 29.27 24.20
N PRO A 246 3.68 30.46 23.90
CA PRO A 246 2.70 31.10 24.79
C PRO A 246 1.42 30.26 24.94
N ARG A 247 1.01 29.55 23.89
CA ARG A 247 -0.21 28.74 23.89
C ARG A 247 0.03 27.30 24.30
N ARG A 248 1.28 26.92 24.58
CA ARG A 248 1.69 25.52 24.85
C ARG A 248 1.23 24.53 23.76
N THR A 249 1.23 24.98 22.50
CA THR A 249 0.92 24.17 21.32
C THR A 249 2.19 23.79 20.57
N ASP A 250 2.08 22.93 19.57
CA ASP A 250 3.22 22.45 18.78
C ASP A 250 2.80 22.27 17.32
N PRO A 251 3.65 22.60 16.34
CA PRO A 251 3.31 22.45 14.93
C PRO A 251 3.13 20.98 14.47
N SER A 252 3.55 20.00 15.25
CA SER A 252 3.24 18.58 14.98
C SER A 252 1.90 18.14 15.60
N TRP A 253 1.30 18.97 16.48
CA TRP A 253 0.01 18.68 17.09
C TRP A 253 -1.14 19.24 16.24
N THR A 254 -1.39 18.62 15.11
CA THR A 254 -2.38 19.08 14.11
C THR A 254 -3.62 18.20 14.02
N PHE A 255 -3.76 17.26 14.94
CA PHE A 255 -4.88 16.31 14.97
C PHE A 255 -6.26 16.97 14.94
N PRO A 256 -6.53 18.03 15.73
CA PRO A 256 -7.85 18.69 15.65
C PRO A 256 -8.17 19.25 14.26
N GLN A 257 -7.15 19.79 13.55
CA GLN A 257 -7.33 20.32 12.19
C GLN A 257 -7.59 19.23 11.16
N ILE A 258 -6.91 18.07 11.29
CA ILE A 258 -7.12 16.91 10.43
C ILE A 258 -8.54 16.39 10.65
N LEU A 259 -8.89 16.10 11.89
CA LEU A 259 -10.19 15.51 12.26
C LEU A 259 -11.37 16.41 11.87
N GLU A 260 -11.29 17.72 12.17
CA GLU A 260 -12.31 18.70 11.77
C GLU A 260 -12.44 18.76 10.25
N GLY A 261 -11.30 18.79 9.53
CA GLY A 261 -11.29 18.83 8.06
C GLY A 261 -11.90 17.58 7.42
N GLU A 262 -11.69 16.40 8.01
CA GLU A 262 -12.30 15.13 7.60
C GLU A 262 -13.78 15.07 7.94
N ASP A 263 -14.15 15.45 9.18
CA ASP A 263 -15.56 15.44 9.62
C ASP A 263 -16.43 16.34 8.75
N VAL A 264 -15.94 17.54 8.38
CA VAL A 264 -16.66 18.47 7.47
C VAL A 264 -16.88 17.87 6.08
N ARG A 265 -15.97 16.99 5.62
CA ARG A 265 -16.05 16.32 4.31
C ARG A 265 -16.75 14.97 4.34
N GLY A 266 -17.09 14.48 5.54
CA GLY A 266 -17.67 13.15 5.71
C GLY A 266 -16.73 12.02 5.32
N VAL A 267 -15.42 12.20 5.50
CA VAL A 267 -14.39 11.20 5.21
C VAL A 267 -13.74 10.68 6.49
N SER A 268 -13.08 9.54 6.41
CA SER A 268 -12.36 8.93 7.53
C SER A 268 -10.95 8.52 7.11
N SER A 269 -10.05 8.34 8.07
CA SER A 269 -8.67 7.97 7.81
C SER A 269 -8.14 6.93 8.79
N THR A 270 -6.97 6.35 8.45
CA THR A 270 -6.19 5.46 9.32
C THR A 270 -4.98 6.21 9.84
N PHE A 271 -4.72 6.13 11.14
CA PHE A 271 -3.52 6.67 11.78
C PHE A 271 -2.60 5.53 12.18
N TYR A 272 -1.39 5.49 11.61
CA TYR A 272 -0.37 4.51 11.97
C TYR A 272 0.49 5.02 13.12
N VAL A 273 0.51 4.26 14.22
CA VAL A 273 1.10 4.64 15.51
C VAL A 273 2.24 3.70 15.85
N ILE A 274 3.41 4.23 16.24
CA ILE A 274 4.55 3.45 16.74
C ILE A 274 4.24 3.00 18.16
N ALA A 275 4.10 1.70 18.38
CA ALA A 275 3.85 1.13 19.71
C ALA A 275 5.08 1.28 20.62
N ARG A 276 6.26 0.89 20.12
CA ARG A 276 7.53 0.98 20.84
C ARG A 276 8.64 1.53 19.94
N HIS A 277 9.54 2.32 20.51
CA HIS A 277 10.77 2.74 19.85
C HIS A 277 11.90 1.80 20.27
N THR A 278 12.28 0.89 19.40
CA THR A 278 13.27 -0.16 19.67
C THR A 278 14.67 0.23 19.20
N HIS A 279 14.74 1.15 18.24
CA HIS A 279 15.99 1.62 17.66
C HIS A 279 15.94 3.15 17.41
N LYS A 280 17.11 3.77 17.29
CA LYS A 280 17.22 5.22 16.93
C LYS A 280 16.57 5.60 15.60
N ARG A 281 16.32 4.63 14.71
CA ARG A 281 15.60 4.84 13.45
C ARG A 281 14.10 5.01 13.66
N ASP A 282 13.54 4.48 14.74
CA ASP A 282 12.10 4.56 15.02
C ASP A 282 11.66 5.97 15.44
N GLY A 283 12.60 6.89 15.63
CA GLY A 283 12.33 8.29 15.95
C GLY A 283 13.35 8.87 16.92
N ASN A 284 13.46 10.22 16.88
CA ASN A 284 14.46 10.92 17.65
C ASN A 284 14.02 11.30 19.08
N GLN A 285 12.73 11.10 19.41
CA GLN A 285 12.13 11.61 20.64
C GLN A 285 11.21 10.60 21.35
N PRO A 286 11.67 9.37 21.65
CA PRO A 286 10.82 8.30 22.17
C PRO A 286 10.11 8.65 23.49
N ALA A 287 10.77 9.41 24.40
CA ALA A 287 10.16 9.83 25.66
C ALA A 287 9.03 10.84 25.46
N SER A 288 9.18 11.79 24.52
CA SER A 288 8.13 12.74 24.17
C SER A 288 6.96 12.05 23.50
N TYR A 289 7.24 11.09 22.62
CA TYR A 289 6.24 10.28 21.92
C TYR A 289 5.38 9.50 22.91
N ARG A 290 5.98 8.69 23.78
CA ARG A 290 5.28 7.91 24.82
C ARG A 290 4.42 8.76 25.74
N LYS A 291 4.87 9.97 26.06
CA LYS A 291 4.10 10.91 26.89
C LYS A 291 2.83 11.39 26.20
N ARG A 292 2.85 11.52 24.86
CA ARG A 292 1.75 12.10 24.07
C ARG A 292 0.85 11.06 23.40
N ALA A 293 1.34 9.86 23.17
CA ALA A 293 0.58 8.81 22.49
C ALA A 293 -0.79 8.53 23.14
N PRO A 294 -0.93 8.41 24.48
CA PRO A 294 -2.24 8.19 25.08
C PRO A 294 -3.27 9.29 24.78
N GLU A 295 -2.83 10.57 24.72
CA GLU A 295 -3.69 11.70 24.39
C GLU A 295 -4.17 11.63 22.94
N VAL A 296 -3.27 11.29 22.00
CA VAL A 296 -3.60 11.08 20.58
C VAL A 296 -4.57 9.90 20.42
N LEU A 297 -4.25 8.74 21.00
CA LEU A 297 -5.10 7.55 20.91
C LEU A 297 -6.51 7.82 21.44
N SER A 298 -6.61 8.52 22.59
CA SER A 298 -7.92 8.93 23.14
C SER A 298 -8.66 9.90 22.21
N LEU A 299 -7.95 10.81 21.54
CA LEU A 299 -8.56 11.75 20.58
C LEU A 299 -9.08 11.00 19.36
N LEU A 300 -8.27 10.14 18.76
CA LEU A 300 -8.64 9.33 17.60
C LEU A 300 -9.84 8.43 17.89
N GLY A 301 -9.85 7.78 19.06
CA GLY A 301 -10.98 6.94 19.50
C GLY A 301 -12.29 7.70 19.67
N ARG A 302 -12.24 8.98 20.12
CA ARG A 302 -13.47 9.81 20.20
C ARG A 302 -14.05 10.18 18.84
N HIS A 303 -13.23 10.21 17.80
CA HIS A 303 -13.65 10.50 16.42
C HIS A 303 -13.83 9.22 15.58
N ASP A 304 -13.78 8.05 16.20
CA ASP A 304 -13.94 6.74 15.55
C ASP A 304 -12.96 6.56 14.35
N ARG A 305 -11.70 7.00 14.54
CA ARG A 305 -10.66 6.83 13.53
C ARG A 305 -9.96 5.50 13.68
N GLU A 306 -9.67 4.86 12.55
CA GLU A 306 -8.90 3.62 12.54
C GLU A 306 -7.46 3.87 13.01
N ILE A 307 -6.97 2.95 13.84
CA ILE A 307 -5.61 2.92 14.32
C ILE A 307 -4.92 1.69 13.74
N GLY A 308 -3.80 1.90 13.05
CA GLY A 308 -2.93 0.86 12.53
C GLY A 308 -1.57 0.88 13.23
N LEU A 309 -0.82 -0.22 13.13
CA LEU A 309 0.54 -0.28 13.63
C LEU A 309 1.51 0.43 12.68
N HIS A 310 2.30 1.37 13.19
CA HIS A 310 3.47 1.87 12.46
C HIS A 310 4.68 1.02 12.84
N GLY A 311 5.00 0.04 11.96
CA GLY A 311 6.01 -0.98 12.24
C GLY A 311 7.40 -0.39 12.46
N ASN A 312 8.05 -0.78 13.56
CA ASN A 312 9.37 -0.29 13.96
C ASN A 312 10.51 -1.17 13.44
N ASP A 313 11.74 -0.94 13.91
CA ASP A 313 12.93 -1.69 13.47
C ASP A 313 12.93 -3.16 13.94
N ALA A 314 12.37 -3.44 15.13
CA ALA A 314 12.31 -4.80 15.69
C ALA A 314 11.23 -5.66 15.02
N ASP A 315 10.13 -5.07 14.57
CA ASP A 315 9.01 -5.78 13.94
C ASP A 315 9.40 -6.55 12.67
N ARG A 316 10.52 -6.17 12.06
CA ARG A 316 11.07 -6.85 10.88
C ARG A 316 11.86 -8.11 11.21
N LEU A 317 12.14 -8.37 12.47
CA LEU A 317 13.01 -9.47 12.91
C LEU A 317 12.25 -10.76 13.16
N GLY A 318 10.92 -10.74 13.19
CA GLY A 318 10.12 -11.93 13.38
C GLY A 318 8.69 -11.66 13.82
N VAL A 319 7.94 -12.73 14.04
CA VAL A 319 6.50 -12.67 14.37
C VAL A 319 6.27 -12.19 15.80
N ASP A 320 7.11 -12.61 16.77
CA ASP A 320 6.91 -12.28 18.18
C ASP A 320 6.96 -10.77 18.47
N PRO A 321 7.97 -9.99 17.97
CA PRO A 321 7.95 -8.54 18.10
C PRO A 321 6.70 -7.87 17.50
N LEU A 322 6.24 -8.36 16.35
CA LEU A 322 5.02 -7.88 15.69
C LEU A 322 3.78 -8.11 16.55
N LEU A 323 3.62 -9.31 17.10
CA LEU A 323 2.49 -9.67 17.98
C LEU A 323 2.51 -8.84 19.27
N ASP A 324 3.69 -8.66 19.86
CA ASP A 324 3.87 -7.84 21.06
C ASP A 324 3.45 -6.38 20.82
N ASP A 325 3.92 -5.77 19.73
CA ASP A 325 3.63 -4.37 19.40
C ASP A 325 2.17 -4.19 18.99
N ARG A 326 1.61 -5.13 18.23
CA ARG A 326 0.19 -5.16 17.90
C ARG A 326 -0.68 -5.24 19.17
N THR A 327 -0.33 -6.15 20.09
CA THR A 327 -1.08 -6.37 21.34
C THR A 327 -0.98 -5.15 22.26
N LEU A 328 0.21 -4.57 22.40
CA LEU A 328 0.43 -3.35 23.18
C LEU A 328 -0.41 -2.20 22.64
N LEU A 329 -0.34 -1.96 21.32
CA LEU A 329 -1.09 -0.87 20.69
C LEU A 329 -2.60 -1.09 20.81
N ALA A 330 -3.09 -2.32 20.62
CA ALA A 330 -4.51 -2.65 20.77
C ALA A 330 -5.00 -2.37 22.20
N HIS A 331 -4.19 -2.71 23.21
CA HIS A 331 -4.51 -2.42 24.60
C HIS A 331 -4.54 -0.91 24.89
N GLU A 332 -3.54 -0.15 24.42
CA GLU A 332 -3.45 1.30 24.64
C GLU A 332 -4.53 2.07 23.88
N ALA A 333 -4.84 1.65 22.65
CA ALA A 333 -5.88 2.25 21.81
C ALA A 333 -7.29 1.82 22.18
N ARG A 334 -7.45 0.72 22.91
CA ARG A 334 -8.74 0.03 23.19
C ARG A 334 -9.50 -0.30 21.90
N ALA A 335 -8.75 -0.70 20.87
CA ALA A 335 -9.27 -1.02 19.55
C ALA A 335 -8.49 -2.19 18.94
N GLU A 336 -9.11 -2.92 18.03
CA GLU A 336 -8.43 -3.96 17.26
C GLU A 336 -7.48 -3.32 16.22
N ILE A 337 -6.30 -3.89 16.07
CA ILE A 337 -5.30 -3.45 15.09
C ILE A 337 -5.27 -4.43 13.93
N HIS A 338 -5.80 -4.00 12.79
CA HIS A 338 -5.95 -4.83 11.60
C HIS A 338 -4.87 -4.58 10.54
N GLY A 339 -4.35 -3.36 10.48
CA GLY A 339 -3.43 -2.93 9.45
C GLY A 339 -2.08 -2.49 9.97
N ILE A 340 -1.09 -2.54 9.07
CA ILE A 340 0.27 -2.10 9.34
C ILE A 340 0.80 -1.26 8.18
N ARG A 341 1.72 -0.34 8.52
CA ARG A 341 2.65 0.33 7.61
C ARG A 341 4.00 0.45 8.29
N TYR A 342 5.05 0.00 7.63
CA TYR A 342 6.39 0.10 8.20
C TYR A 342 6.97 1.51 8.11
N HIS A 343 7.52 1.99 9.21
CA HIS A 343 8.28 3.23 9.27
C HIS A 343 9.41 3.22 8.24
N TYR A 344 9.53 4.33 7.48
CA TYR A 344 10.38 4.46 6.29
C TYR A 344 10.05 3.49 5.15
N LEU A 345 8.87 2.85 5.13
CA LEU A 345 8.49 1.83 4.15
C LEU A 345 9.49 0.65 4.11
N ARG A 346 9.97 0.22 5.27
CA ARG A 346 10.99 -0.84 5.43
C ARG A 346 10.34 -2.23 5.37
N CYS A 347 9.63 -2.48 4.31
CA CYS A 347 8.98 -3.74 4.00
C CYS A 347 9.69 -4.41 2.83
N LEU A 348 10.11 -5.65 3.00
CA LEU A 348 10.60 -6.52 1.94
C LEU A 348 9.51 -7.54 1.60
N TYR A 349 9.11 -7.57 0.34
CA TYR A 349 7.97 -8.35 -0.11
C TYR A 349 8.06 -9.81 0.33
N HIS A 350 9.16 -10.49 0.02
CA HIS A 350 9.31 -11.93 0.25
C HIS A 350 9.70 -12.31 1.67
N GLU A 351 10.23 -11.37 2.46
CA GLU A 351 10.65 -11.61 3.84
C GLU A 351 9.61 -11.12 4.85
N THR A 352 9.07 -9.93 4.63
CA THR A 352 8.24 -9.24 5.62
C THR A 352 6.77 -9.62 5.53
N LEU A 353 6.19 -9.70 4.31
CA LEU A 353 4.76 -9.95 4.16
C LEU A 353 4.31 -11.32 4.71
N PRO A 354 5.09 -12.42 4.60
CA PRO A 354 4.75 -13.67 5.28
C PRO A 354 4.72 -13.56 6.81
N LEU A 355 5.57 -12.72 7.42
CA LEU A 355 5.54 -12.47 8.86
C LEU A 355 4.26 -11.73 9.27
N LEU A 356 3.77 -10.81 8.42
CA LEU A 356 2.51 -10.10 8.67
C LEU A 356 1.30 -11.03 8.66
N GLU A 357 1.27 -11.98 7.72
CA GLU A 357 0.23 -13.02 7.71
C GLU A 357 0.28 -13.87 8.98
N GLN A 358 1.47 -14.34 9.38
CA GLN A 358 1.67 -15.11 10.61
C GLN A 358 1.26 -14.31 11.86
N ALA A 359 1.53 -13.01 11.87
CA ALA A 359 1.08 -12.08 12.92
C ALA A 359 -0.40 -11.68 12.75
N ARG A 360 -1.13 -12.25 11.77
CA ARG A 360 -2.57 -12.07 11.52
C ARG A 360 -2.98 -10.62 11.26
N PHE A 361 -2.15 -9.87 10.54
CA PHE A 361 -2.61 -8.60 9.98
C PHE A 361 -3.55 -8.84 8.80
N SER A 362 -4.61 -8.03 8.71
CA SER A 362 -5.55 -8.09 7.58
C SER A 362 -4.99 -7.45 6.33
N TYR A 363 -4.15 -6.39 6.51
CA TYR A 363 -3.57 -5.67 5.38
C TYR A 363 -2.26 -4.98 5.72
N ASP A 364 -1.46 -4.75 4.68
CA ASP A 364 -0.30 -3.86 4.64
C ASP A 364 -0.51 -2.73 3.65
N THR A 365 0.19 -1.61 3.87
CA THR A 365 0.24 -0.48 2.93
C THR A 365 1.65 0.08 2.82
N SER A 366 2.67 -0.79 2.86
CA SER A 366 4.08 -0.35 2.87
C SER A 366 4.75 -0.41 1.50
N LEU A 367 4.18 -1.11 0.51
CA LEU A 367 4.83 -1.34 -0.78
C LEU A 367 4.77 -0.08 -1.66
N ALA A 368 5.81 0.76 -1.52
CA ALA A 368 6.05 1.92 -2.38
C ALA A 368 7.56 2.21 -2.45
N PHE A 369 7.96 3.02 -3.44
CA PHE A 369 9.28 3.62 -3.44
C PHE A 369 9.25 4.94 -2.68
N ALA A 370 10.20 5.14 -1.75
CA ALA A 370 10.27 6.40 -1.02
C ALA A 370 10.72 7.57 -1.91
N GLU A 371 11.44 7.27 -3.00
CA GLU A 371 12.02 8.24 -3.92
C GLU A 371 11.04 8.69 -5.02
N ARG A 372 9.98 7.92 -5.25
CA ARG A 372 9.04 8.14 -6.36
C ARG A 372 7.62 7.82 -5.95
N GLU A 373 6.70 8.65 -6.38
CA GLU A 373 5.26 8.41 -6.35
C GLU A 373 4.84 7.40 -7.43
N GLY A 374 3.72 6.71 -7.21
CA GLY A 374 3.14 5.73 -8.12
C GLY A 374 3.05 4.33 -7.53
N TYR A 375 2.79 3.34 -8.36
CA TYR A 375 2.41 1.98 -7.96
C TYR A 375 3.58 1.01 -8.11
N ARG A 376 4.22 0.66 -6.99
CA ARG A 376 5.41 -0.21 -6.98
C ARG A 376 5.16 -1.60 -7.59
N CYS A 377 3.96 -2.16 -7.40
CA CYS A 377 3.58 -3.44 -7.99
C CYS A 377 2.88 -3.29 -9.35
N GLY A 378 2.89 -2.09 -9.94
CA GLY A 378 2.20 -1.80 -11.21
C GLY A 378 0.69 -1.99 -11.15
N CYS A 379 0.08 -1.98 -9.96
CA CYS A 379 -1.32 -2.29 -9.71
C CYS A 379 -1.96 -1.25 -8.78
N SER A 380 -3.15 -0.74 -9.14
CA SER A 380 -3.94 0.15 -8.30
C SER A 380 -5.14 -0.56 -7.63
N PHE A 381 -5.17 -1.87 -7.59
CA PHE A 381 -6.21 -2.64 -6.90
C PHE A 381 -5.63 -3.31 -5.66
N PRO A 382 -6.43 -3.51 -4.59
CA PRO A 382 -6.04 -4.38 -3.49
C PRO A 382 -5.82 -5.80 -4.00
N PHE A 383 -4.77 -6.46 -3.58
CA PHE A 383 -4.46 -7.84 -3.99
C PHE A 383 -3.83 -8.63 -2.86
N ARG A 384 -3.85 -9.94 -2.99
CA ARG A 384 -3.17 -10.87 -2.08
C ARG A 384 -1.74 -11.07 -2.55
N PRO A 385 -0.69 -10.69 -1.78
CA PRO A 385 0.68 -11.02 -2.15
C PRO A 385 0.90 -12.54 -2.26
N TYR A 386 1.89 -12.96 -3.04
CA TYR A 386 2.19 -14.38 -3.27
C TYR A 386 3.41 -14.83 -2.50
N SER A 387 3.30 -15.91 -1.75
CA SER A 387 4.42 -16.57 -1.10
C SER A 387 5.06 -17.57 -2.08
N LEU A 388 6.27 -17.29 -2.53
CA LEU A 388 7.07 -18.23 -3.34
C LEU A 388 7.50 -19.45 -2.54
N ALA A 389 7.72 -19.29 -1.25
CA ALA A 389 8.12 -20.40 -0.36
C ALA A 389 7.00 -21.43 -0.17
N GLU A 390 5.74 -20.96 -0.16
CA GLU A 390 4.56 -21.81 0.06
C GLU A 390 3.75 -22.05 -1.23
N GLU A 391 4.15 -21.43 -2.34
CA GLU A 391 3.48 -21.49 -3.65
C GLU A 391 1.97 -21.23 -3.55
N ARG A 392 1.59 -20.20 -2.80
CA ARG A 392 0.21 -19.76 -2.61
C ARG A 392 0.08 -18.25 -2.38
N PRO A 393 -1.08 -17.65 -2.64
CA PRO A 393 -1.36 -16.30 -2.16
C PRO A 393 -1.46 -16.26 -0.62
N LEU A 394 -0.95 -15.19 -0.02
CA LEU A 394 -1.11 -14.91 1.41
C LEU A 394 -2.55 -14.53 1.73
N GLU A 395 -2.99 -14.72 2.99
CA GLU A 395 -4.29 -14.21 3.46
C GLU A 395 -4.29 -12.69 3.72
N LEU A 396 -3.11 -12.08 3.73
CA LEU A 396 -2.90 -10.63 3.82
C LEU A 396 -3.38 -9.94 2.52
N ILE A 397 -3.89 -8.71 2.65
CA ILE A 397 -4.16 -7.82 1.51
C ILE A 397 -3.09 -6.72 1.46
N GLU A 398 -2.47 -6.53 0.32
CA GLU A 398 -1.72 -5.31 0.02
C GLU A 398 -2.69 -4.26 -0.54
N LEU A 399 -2.74 -3.09 0.11
CA LEU A 399 -3.43 -1.91 -0.40
C LEU A 399 -2.37 -0.90 -0.89
N PRO A 400 -2.24 -0.69 -2.19
CA PRO A 400 -1.11 0.04 -2.77
C PRO A 400 -0.96 1.46 -2.24
N LEU A 401 0.24 1.82 -1.78
CA LEU A 401 0.60 3.19 -1.44
C LEU A 401 1.07 3.93 -2.69
N ALA A 402 0.26 4.89 -3.16
CA ALA A 402 0.53 5.58 -4.42
C ALA A 402 1.21 6.95 -4.25
N VAL A 403 0.86 7.69 -3.19
CA VAL A 403 1.35 9.06 -2.95
C VAL A 403 1.73 9.24 -1.50
N MET A 404 2.92 9.79 -1.25
CA MET A 404 3.41 10.18 0.07
C MET A 404 3.96 11.61 0.05
N ASP A 405 3.52 12.45 0.99
CA ASP A 405 4.02 13.83 1.14
C ASP A 405 5.54 13.90 1.29
N GLY A 406 6.13 12.93 2.01
CA GLY A 406 7.57 12.82 2.20
C GLY A 406 8.33 12.65 0.89
N THR A 407 7.85 11.80 -0.02
CA THR A 407 8.39 11.62 -1.37
C THR A 407 8.38 12.94 -2.14
N LEU A 408 7.26 13.63 -2.14
CA LEU A 408 7.07 14.85 -2.93
C LEU A 408 7.91 16.02 -2.38
N GLN A 409 7.93 16.24 -1.05
CA GLN A 409 8.49 17.45 -0.45
C GLN A 409 9.99 17.36 -0.13
N GLN A 410 10.51 16.18 0.25
CA GLN A 410 11.89 16.10 0.73
C GLN A 410 12.90 16.30 -0.41
N SER A 411 13.88 17.19 -0.19
CA SER A 411 14.84 17.61 -1.21
C SER A 411 15.81 16.52 -1.68
N HIS A 412 15.95 15.44 -0.91
CA HIS A 412 16.74 14.27 -1.31
C HIS A 412 15.91 13.22 -2.07
N TYR A 413 14.61 13.46 -2.24
CA TYR A 413 13.72 12.73 -3.11
C TYR A 413 13.28 13.66 -4.25
N ARG A 414 11.99 14.04 -4.32
CA ARG A 414 11.47 14.89 -5.40
C ARG A 414 11.72 16.39 -5.18
N GLY A 415 11.64 16.88 -3.94
CA GLY A 415 11.87 18.28 -3.59
C GLY A 415 10.92 19.27 -4.25
N LEU A 416 9.67 18.88 -4.51
CA LEU A 416 8.68 19.67 -5.25
C LEU A 416 8.14 20.83 -4.42
N GLU A 417 7.80 21.93 -5.06
CA GLU A 417 6.97 22.98 -4.49
C GLU A 417 5.49 22.54 -4.50
N ALA A 418 4.65 23.13 -3.64
CA ALA A 418 3.29 22.67 -3.41
C ALA A 418 2.43 22.53 -4.67
N ALA A 419 2.47 23.52 -5.60
CA ALA A 419 1.69 23.47 -6.82
C ALA A 419 2.11 22.32 -7.76
N GLU A 420 3.40 22.03 -7.85
CA GLU A 420 3.90 20.92 -8.64
C GLU A 420 3.60 19.58 -7.97
N ALA A 421 3.71 19.50 -6.63
CA ALA A 421 3.35 18.33 -5.84
C ALA A 421 1.86 17.97 -6.02
N GLU A 422 0.97 18.97 -6.02
CA GLU A 422 -0.46 18.77 -6.28
C GLU A 422 -0.69 18.20 -7.68
N ARG A 423 -0.09 18.80 -8.70
CA ARG A 423 -0.23 18.35 -10.08
C ARG A 423 0.23 16.89 -10.28
N VAL A 424 1.37 16.55 -9.71
CA VAL A 424 1.94 15.19 -9.79
C VAL A 424 1.07 14.18 -9.03
N ALA A 425 0.69 14.49 -7.79
CA ALA A 425 -0.16 13.62 -6.98
C ALA A 425 -1.54 13.41 -7.61
N ALA A 426 -2.16 14.47 -8.14
CA ALA A 426 -3.43 14.39 -8.83
C ALA A 426 -3.36 13.51 -10.09
N ALA A 427 -2.25 13.54 -10.83
CA ALA A 427 -2.05 12.69 -12.00
C ALA A 427 -1.97 11.20 -11.62
N VAL A 428 -1.27 10.86 -10.52
CA VAL A 428 -1.19 9.48 -10.01
C VAL A 428 -2.58 9.00 -9.55
N LEU A 429 -3.27 9.79 -8.71
CA LEU A 429 -4.62 9.42 -8.23
C LEU A 429 -5.65 9.37 -9.35
N GLY A 430 -5.47 10.17 -10.41
CA GLY A 430 -6.30 10.12 -11.61
C GLY A 430 -6.27 8.76 -12.33
N ARG A 431 -5.19 8.00 -12.19
CA ARG A 431 -5.12 6.61 -12.71
C ARG A 431 -6.01 5.67 -11.91
N THR A 432 -6.00 5.78 -10.57
CA THR A 432 -6.95 5.04 -9.72
C THR A 432 -8.41 5.32 -10.09
N LEU A 433 -8.74 6.58 -10.39
CA LEU A 433 -10.08 6.95 -10.89
C LEU A 433 -10.40 6.25 -12.22
N HIS A 434 -9.44 6.25 -13.17
CA HIS A 434 -9.65 5.67 -14.49
C HIS A 434 -9.89 4.17 -14.43
N SER A 435 -9.06 3.44 -13.66
CA SER A 435 -9.18 1.98 -13.51
C SER A 435 -10.35 1.56 -12.60
N GLY A 436 -10.89 2.47 -11.79
CA GLY A 436 -11.84 2.12 -10.73
C GLY A 436 -11.17 1.37 -9.57
N GLY A 437 -9.89 1.59 -9.37
CA GLY A 437 -9.07 0.93 -8.36
C GLY A 437 -9.19 1.49 -6.95
N ALA A 438 -8.17 1.21 -6.12
CA ALA A 438 -7.99 1.79 -4.80
C ALA A 438 -6.52 2.11 -4.53
N ALA A 439 -6.26 3.24 -3.89
CA ALA A 439 -4.91 3.67 -3.54
C ALA A 439 -4.85 4.24 -2.13
N SER A 440 -3.68 4.17 -1.50
CA SER A 440 -3.38 4.84 -0.25
C SER A 440 -2.72 6.20 -0.51
N LEU A 441 -3.24 7.24 0.12
CA LEU A 441 -2.67 8.58 0.18
C LEU A 441 -2.10 8.79 1.60
N LEU A 442 -0.78 8.92 1.70
CA LEU A 442 -0.09 9.14 2.96
C LEU A 442 0.26 10.61 3.14
N TRP A 443 -0.19 11.17 4.26
CA TRP A 443 0.16 12.53 4.67
C TRP A 443 0.48 12.59 6.16
N HIS A 444 1.72 12.92 6.51
CA HIS A 444 2.15 12.99 7.91
C HIS A 444 1.47 14.15 8.66
N ASN A 445 1.17 13.94 9.94
CA ASN A 445 0.53 14.94 10.78
C ASN A 445 1.23 16.31 10.78
N ASN A 446 2.55 16.34 10.73
CA ASN A 446 3.35 17.57 10.74
C ASN A 446 3.26 18.40 9.43
N ARG A 447 2.50 17.95 8.43
CA ARG A 447 2.25 18.68 7.17
C ARG A 447 0.99 19.53 7.18
N PHE A 448 0.24 19.56 8.28
CA PHE A 448 -0.99 20.34 8.40
C PHE A 448 -0.81 21.67 9.13
N ASP A 449 0.33 21.93 9.76
CA ASP A 449 0.64 23.28 10.25
C ASP A 449 0.88 24.23 9.08
N ARG A 450 0.00 25.24 8.92
CA ARG A 450 -0.07 26.13 7.75
C ARG A 450 1.25 26.79 7.38
N ARG A 451 2.11 27.06 8.36
CA ARG A 451 3.39 27.73 8.11
C ARG A 451 4.50 26.73 7.78
N MET A 452 4.55 25.64 8.53
CA MET A 452 5.60 24.64 8.36
C MET A 452 5.35 23.69 7.18
N SER A 453 4.08 23.51 6.80
CA SER A 453 3.69 22.69 5.65
C SER A 453 4.10 23.29 4.30
N ARG A 454 4.27 24.63 4.23
CA ARG A 454 4.56 25.35 2.96
C ARG A 454 3.55 25.11 1.86
N GLY A 455 2.28 25.02 2.24
CA GLY A 455 1.18 24.78 1.33
C GLY A 455 0.82 23.32 1.14
N TYR A 456 1.58 22.36 1.71
CA TYR A 456 1.25 20.94 1.62
C TYR A 456 -0.03 20.57 2.37
N ASP A 457 -0.43 21.34 3.38
CA ASP A 457 -1.77 21.26 3.99
C ASP A 457 -2.89 21.51 2.96
N LYS A 458 -2.71 22.50 2.08
CA LYS A 458 -3.66 22.79 1.01
C LYS A 458 -3.63 21.73 -0.07
N VAL A 459 -2.45 21.24 -0.45
CA VAL A 459 -2.32 20.14 -1.42
C VAL A 459 -3.15 18.94 -0.98
N TYR A 460 -3.03 18.51 0.29
CA TYR A 460 -3.82 17.40 0.81
C TYR A 460 -5.32 17.62 0.64
N TRP A 461 -5.83 18.77 1.11
CA TRP A 461 -7.26 19.04 1.04
C TRP A 461 -7.77 19.20 -0.40
N ASN A 462 -6.96 19.80 -1.28
CA ASN A 462 -7.31 19.89 -2.69
C ASN A 462 -7.41 18.51 -3.35
N LEU A 463 -6.49 17.58 -3.04
CA LEU A 463 -6.55 16.21 -3.55
C LEU A 463 -7.80 15.48 -3.03
N VAL A 464 -8.13 15.64 -1.74
CA VAL A 464 -9.35 15.07 -1.14
C VAL A 464 -10.60 15.63 -1.82
N ASP A 465 -10.70 16.96 -1.97
CA ASP A 465 -11.85 17.62 -2.58
C ASP A 465 -12.01 17.24 -4.06
N GLN A 466 -10.91 17.15 -4.81
CA GLN A 466 -10.91 16.68 -6.20
C GLN A 466 -11.40 15.22 -6.30
N ALA A 467 -10.91 14.34 -5.44
CA ALA A 467 -11.31 12.93 -5.45
C ALA A 467 -12.81 12.78 -5.11
N LEU A 468 -13.33 13.51 -4.12
CA LEU A 468 -14.75 13.54 -3.79
C LEU A 468 -15.59 14.04 -4.96
N ALA A 469 -15.17 15.13 -5.63
CA ALA A 469 -15.87 15.69 -6.78
C ALA A 469 -15.96 14.70 -7.96
N HIS A 470 -15.03 13.77 -8.07
CA HIS A 470 -15.05 12.70 -9.08
C HIS A 470 -15.78 11.42 -8.63
N GLY A 471 -16.44 11.43 -7.47
CA GLY A 471 -17.20 10.31 -6.95
C GLY A 471 -16.34 9.24 -6.29
N GLY A 472 -15.19 9.62 -5.72
CA GLY A 472 -14.33 8.73 -4.94
C GLY A 472 -14.94 8.39 -3.58
N TRP A 473 -14.73 7.18 -3.12
CA TRP A 473 -14.96 6.76 -1.75
C TRP A 473 -13.67 6.96 -0.95
N LEU A 474 -13.63 8.01 -0.14
CA LEU A 474 -12.49 8.37 0.68
C LEU A 474 -12.75 7.93 2.12
N THR A 475 -11.96 6.99 2.60
CA THR A 475 -12.17 6.39 3.92
C THR A 475 -10.88 5.79 4.49
N SER A 476 -10.97 5.07 5.62
CA SER A 476 -9.84 4.36 6.20
C SER A 476 -9.42 3.15 5.37
N ALA A 477 -8.15 2.75 5.49
CA ALA A 477 -7.59 1.60 4.78
C ALA A 477 -8.33 0.30 5.13
N GLY A 478 -8.63 0.09 6.41
CA GLY A 478 -9.34 -1.10 6.86
C GLY A 478 -10.78 -1.19 6.34
N GLU A 479 -11.47 -0.07 6.11
CA GLU A 479 -12.80 -0.10 5.50
C GLU A 479 -12.75 -0.54 4.04
N ILE A 480 -11.76 -0.06 3.27
CA ILE A 480 -11.54 -0.48 1.88
C ILE A 480 -11.24 -1.98 1.83
N VAL A 481 -10.31 -2.45 2.68
CA VAL A 481 -9.93 -3.86 2.72
C VAL A 481 -11.08 -4.77 3.15
N ARG A 482 -11.84 -4.38 4.18
CA ARG A 482 -13.03 -5.13 4.61
C ARG A 482 -14.10 -5.20 3.51
N HIS A 483 -14.29 -4.12 2.76
CA HIS A 483 -15.20 -4.11 1.62
C HIS A 483 -14.71 -5.07 0.52
N TRP A 484 -13.41 -5.00 0.17
CA TRP A 484 -12.79 -5.88 -0.83
C TRP A 484 -12.94 -7.36 -0.45
N ARG A 485 -12.58 -7.72 0.81
CA ARG A 485 -12.74 -9.09 1.31
C ARG A 485 -14.18 -9.58 1.20
N ARG A 486 -15.16 -8.79 1.63
CA ARG A 486 -16.58 -9.15 1.53
C ARG A 486 -17.06 -9.32 0.10
N THR A 487 -16.62 -8.46 -0.80
CA THR A 487 -16.98 -8.54 -2.23
C THR A 487 -16.52 -9.85 -2.85
N PHE A 488 -15.32 -10.30 -2.49
CA PHE A 488 -14.73 -11.53 -3.04
C PHE A 488 -14.85 -12.77 -2.13
N GLY A 489 -15.66 -12.70 -1.08
CA GLY A 489 -15.88 -13.85 -0.18
C GLY A 489 -14.64 -14.30 0.57
N MET A 490 -13.65 -13.42 0.77
CA MET A 490 -12.44 -13.72 1.50
C MET A 490 -12.73 -13.66 3.01
N PRO A 491 -12.32 -14.68 3.79
CA PRO A 491 -12.52 -14.64 5.24
C PRO A 491 -11.69 -13.51 5.86
N GLU A 492 -12.19 -12.90 6.95
CA GLU A 492 -11.33 -12.07 7.80
C GLU A 492 -10.30 -12.97 8.46
N PRO A 493 -9.02 -12.52 8.60
CA PRO A 493 -8.06 -13.25 9.39
C PRO A 493 -8.64 -13.48 10.78
N SER A 494 -8.64 -14.72 11.27
CA SER A 494 -9.28 -15.07 12.56
C SER A 494 -8.81 -14.10 13.64
N SER A 495 -9.75 -13.33 14.19
CA SER A 495 -9.50 -12.45 15.34
C SER A 495 -8.92 -13.30 16.48
N MET A 496 -8.09 -12.70 17.34
CA MET A 496 -7.47 -13.37 18.51
C MET A 496 -8.48 -13.87 19.56
N GLN A 497 -9.72 -14.14 19.22
CA GLN A 497 -10.72 -14.63 20.16
C GLN A 497 -10.50 -16.07 20.65
N ALA A 498 -9.45 -16.78 20.23
CA ALA A 498 -9.19 -18.16 20.63
C ALA A 498 -7.93 -18.39 21.48
N ALA A 499 -7.21 -17.36 21.87
CA ALA A 499 -6.09 -17.51 22.82
C ALA A 499 -6.51 -16.92 24.17
N GLY A 500 -7.19 -17.76 24.99
CA GLY A 500 -7.33 -17.62 26.42
C GLY A 500 -7.87 -16.28 26.92
N ALA A 501 -9.11 -16.25 27.37
CA ALA A 501 -9.55 -15.30 28.35
C ALA A 501 -8.57 -15.37 29.54
N PHE A 502 -7.55 -14.52 29.56
CA PHE A 502 -6.90 -14.17 30.80
C PHE A 502 -7.92 -13.32 31.59
N ALA A 503 -8.79 -14.02 32.31
CA ALA A 503 -9.47 -13.44 33.45
C ALA A 503 -8.38 -13.02 34.44
N CYS A 504 -7.99 -11.76 34.37
CA CYS A 504 -7.22 -11.13 35.41
C CYS A 504 -8.19 -11.02 36.62
N ASP A 505 -8.20 -12.04 37.47
CA ASP A 505 -8.90 -12.03 38.75
C ASP A 505 -8.10 -11.13 39.72
N CYS A 506 -8.09 -9.84 39.43
CA CYS A 506 -7.61 -8.81 40.34
C CYS A 506 -8.69 -8.57 41.43
N ARG A 507 -9.01 -9.57 42.21
CA ARG A 507 -9.49 -9.36 43.56
C ARG A 507 -8.31 -8.88 44.38
N VAL A 508 -8.14 -7.59 44.47
CA VAL A 508 -7.30 -6.96 45.49
C VAL A 508 -7.92 -7.30 46.83
N ASP A 509 -7.27 -8.22 47.54
CA ASP A 509 -7.63 -8.63 48.91
C ASP A 509 -7.30 -7.42 49.83
N ALA A 510 -8.34 -6.63 50.11
CA ALA A 510 -8.30 -5.44 50.98
C ALA A 510 -8.26 -5.81 52.49
N THR A 511 -7.78 -7.02 52.84
CA THR A 511 -7.78 -7.50 54.25
C THR A 511 -6.40 -7.87 54.79
N ARG A 512 -5.30 -7.31 54.27
CA ARG A 512 -3.97 -7.56 54.85
C ARG A 512 -3.17 -6.32 55.18
N SER A 513 -3.79 -5.37 55.91
CA SER A 513 -3.08 -4.20 56.46
C SER A 513 -3.62 -3.75 57.82
N ALA A 514 -3.86 -4.69 58.70
CA ALA A 514 -4.28 -4.35 60.09
C ALA A 514 -3.79 -5.39 61.11
N ARG A 515 -2.52 -5.82 61.03
CA ARG A 515 -1.85 -6.53 62.16
C ARG A 515 -0.36 -6.53 61.94
N GLU A 516 0.30 -5.46 62.31
CA GLU A 516 1.71 -5.40 62.75
C GLU A 516 2.12 -3.96 63.05
N GLN A 517 1.50 -3.42 64.10
CA GLN A 517 2.06 -2.32 64.93
C GLN A 517 1.50 -2.45 66.33
N ALA A 518 2.27 -3.03 67.20
CA ALA A 518 2.44 -2.78 68.64
C ALA A 518 2.95 -4.01 69.37
N PRO A 519 3.75 -3.86 70.42
CA PRO A 519 4.62 -2.75 70.77
C PRO A 519 6.12 -3.07 70.55
#